data_87bbbbda4f22a2818f66fb38eb458a4e
#
_entry.id   87bbbbda4f22a2818f66fb38eb458a4e
#
_cell.length_a   1.000
_cell.length_b   1.000
_cell.length_c   1.000
_cell.angle_alpha   90.00
_cell.angle_beta   90.00
_cell.angle_gamma   90.00
#
_symmetry.space_group_name_H-M   'P 1'
#
loop_
_entity.id
_entity.type
_entity.pdbx_description
1 polymer ?
#
loop_
_entity_poly.entity_id
_entity_poly.type
_entity_poly.pdbx_seq_one_letter_code
_entity_poly.pdbx_strand_id
1 'polypeptide(L)'
;MSVLSSLAGNTVTEQACYARRAYPKIIYNKVNISETLKPYLKNMEYTDVLTGQADDLQLTLEDRDGLWLEAWFPNKGAALTASILTKYWTTPTDAEKELPLGMFEIDEIECSAMPSEAKIKAVSVPNNTTLRGEERTRSWEGYTIQKIAQDIANNAGMQLNFSSKDNPTLERVEQTEQSDLAFLDKLCQDNGLSLKVTDNQIVIFDMADMEAAEPSLIFVRPTVKDLVASVSMDVNSNGTNNKNALKQLKPASWRFTSSVRDIYKACTVEHSQGKKKEKISATFTDPNKTEGKTLLVKKDVKSVEEAERMARKELREKNKDEVTGSLTCMGDTNLSAGLTVTVKGFGKFDGKYILSQVKHSLGSGYTCSVDLRRCLNGY
;
A
#
# COMPACT_ATOMS: atom_id res chain seq x y z
N MET A 1 -59.18 -44.42 9.18
CA MET A 1 -57.98 -44.74 8.37
C MET A 1 -57.60 -43.54 7.57
N SER A 2 -56.40 -43.10 7.85
CA SER A 2 -55.42 -42.41 7.00
C SER A 2 -55.60 -40.92 6.66
N VAL A 3 -55.08 -40.10 7.53
CA VAL A 3 -54.70 -38.67 7.25
C VAL A 3 -53.20 -38.50 7.52
N LEU A 4 -52.41 -39.57 7.40
CA LEU A 4 -50.96 -39.51 7.73
C LEU A 4 -50.03 -39.71 6.53
N SER A 5 -50.49 -39.52 5.29
CA SER A 5 -49.66 -39.80 4.10
C SER A 5 -49.26 -38.54 3.28
N SER A 6 -49.45 -37.32 3.78
CA SER A 6 -49.08 -36.08 3.02
C SER A 6 -47.94 -35.23 3.65
N LEU A 7 -47.18 -35.78 4.59
CA LEU A 7 -46.06 -35.09 5.20
C LEU A 7 -44.68 -35.62 4.79
N ALA A 8 -44.61 -36.44 3.75
CA ALA A 8 -43.34 -36.91 3.20
C ALA A 8 -42.99 -36.15 1.91
N GLY A 9 -42.34 -35.02 2.00
CA GLY A 9 -41.94 -34.31 0.78
C GLY A 9 -41.15 -33.02 0.94
N ASN A 10 -40.86 -32.56 2.14
CA ASN A 10 -39.91 -31.49 2.31
C ASN A 10 -38.59 -32.07 2.87
N THR A 11 -37.76 -32.56 1.99
CA THR A 11 -36.34 -32.69 2.27
C THR A 11 -35.82 -31.28 2.43
N VAL A 12 -35.78 -30.77 3.66
CA VAL A 12 -34.95 -29.65 4.03
C VAL A 12 -33.51 -30.12 3.79
N THR A 13 -32.98 -29.81 2.63
CA THR A 13 -31.54 -29.87 2.43
C THR A 13 -30.95 -28.96 3.47
N GLU A 14 -30.40 -29.49 4.55
CA GLU A 14 -29.54 -28.76 5.47
C GLU A 14 -28.42 -28.15 4.64
N GLN A 15 -28.60 -26.91 4.26
CA GLN A 15 -27.56 -26.15 3.60
C GLN A 15 -26.51 -25.87 4.67
N ALA A 16 -25.45 -26.70 4.67
CA ALA A 16 -24.37 -26.56 5.62
C ALA A 16 -23.84 -25.13 5.59
N CYS A 17 -24.18 -24.36 6.63
CA CYS A 17 -23.72 -22.98 6.78
C CYS A 17 -22.26 -22.99 7.25
N TYR A 18 -21.35 -22.82 6.33
CA TYR A 18 -19.92 -22.71 6.65
C TYR A 18 -19.61 -21.31 7.18
N ALA A 19 -18.99 -21.24 8.35
CA ALA A 19 -18.52 -19.98 8.90
C ALA A 19 -17.36 -19.41 8.06
N ARG A 20 -17.37 -18.10 7.86
CA ARG A 20 -16.24 -17.39 7.25
C ARG A 20 -14.98 -17.63 8.04
N ARG A 21 -13.88 -17.87 7.34
CA ARG A 21 -12.57 -18.11 7.95
C ARG A 21 -11.52 -17.26 7.26
N ALA A 22 -10.67 -16.64 8.08
CA ALA A 22 -9.43 -16.03 7.64
C ALA A 22 -8.34 -16.46 8.61
N TYR A 23 -7.20 -16.87 8.09
CA TYR A 23 -6.09 -17.37 8.89
C TYR A 23 -4.76 -17.11 8.19
N PRO A 24 -3.68 -16.92 8.95
CA PRO A 24 -2.36 -16.72 8.39
C PRO A 24 -1.70 -18.05 8.02
N LYS A 25 -0.87 -18.01 7.00
CA LYS A 25 0.15 -19.01 6.72
C LYS A 25 1.50 -18.35 6.94
N ILE A 26 2.32 -18.92 7.83
CA ILE A 26 3.59 -18.35 8.27
C ILE A 26 4.67 -19.39 8.08
N ILE A 27 5.73 -19.01 7.35
CA ILE A 27 6.88 -19.85 7.05
C ILE A 27 8.12 -19.15 7.63
N TYR A 28 8.78 -19.77 8.58
CA TYR A 28 9.99 -19.29 9.21
C TYR A 28 11.17 -20.13 8.73
N ASN A 29 12.19 -19.49 8.13
CA ASN A 29 13.36 -20.19 7.58
C ASN A 29 12.99 -21.43 6.74
N LYS A 30 12.01 -21.29 5.84
CA LYS A 30 11.48 -22.36 4.96
C LYS A 30 10.65 -23.45 5.66
N VAL A 31 10.39 -23.33 6.96
CA VAL A 31 9.54 -24.27 7.73
C VAL A 31 8.18 -23.63 7.97
N ASN A 32 7.10 -24.31 7.61
CA ASN A 32 5.75 -23.85 7.91
C ASN A 32 5.46 -24.05 9.41
N ILE A 33 5.27 -22.94 10.12
CA ILE A 33 5.01 -22.91 11.56
C ILE A 33 3.59 -22.46 11.92
N SER A 34 2.70 -22.35 10.93
CA SER A 34 1.34 -21.80 11.10
C SER A 34 0.55 -22.51 12.20
N GLU A 35 0.52 -23.83 12.20
CA GLU A 35 -0.23 -24.61 13.20
C GLU A 35 0.42 -24.54 14.59
N THR A 36 1.74 -24.43 14.67
CA THR A 36 2.47 -24.24 15.93
C THR A 36 2.19 -22.87 16.54
N LEU A 37 2.10 -21.82 15.69
CA LEU A 37 1.82 -20.47 16.15
C LEU A 37 0.35 -20.22 16.51
N LYS A 38 -0.56 -20.96 15.92
CA LYS A 38 -2.00 -20.74 16.03
C LYS A 38 -2.54 -20.58 17.47
N PRO A 39 -2.10 -21.36 18.47
CA PRO A 39 -2.55 -21.21 19.86
C PRO A 39 -2.09 -19.92 20.51
N TYR A 40 -1.00 -19.32 20.02
CA TYR A 40 -0.34 -18.15 20.62
C TYR A 40 -0.62 -16.87 19.84
N LEU A 41 -1.02 -16.96 18.56
CA LEU A 41 -1.22 -15.79 17.71
C LEU A 41 -2.46 -15.00 18.11
N LYS A 42 -2.26 -13.79 18.64
CA LYS A 42 -3.30 -12.83 19.00
C LYS A 42 -3.69 -11.96 17.82
N ASN A 43 -2.69 -11.49 17.06
CA ASN A 43 -2.89 -10.63 15.91
C ASN A 43 -1.73 -10.76 14.92
N MET A 44 -2.06 -10.68 13.64
CA MET A 44 -1.10 -10.45 12.56
C MET A 44 -1.52 -9.19 11.83
N GLU A 45 -0.62 -8.25 11.66
CA GLU A 45 -0.81 -7.03 10.90
C GLU A 45 0.19 -7.00 9.74
N TYR A 46 -0.31 -6.75 8.55
CA TYR A 46 0.48 -6.50 7.36
C TYR A 46 0.15 -5.12 6.83
N THR A 47 1.16 -4.29 6.66
CA THR A 47 1.04 -2.94 6.13
C THR A 47 1.69 -2.87 4.75
N ASP A 48 0.87 -2.67 3.73
CA ASP A 48 1.28 -2.45 2.34
C ASP A 48 1.29 -0.94 2.09
N VAL A 49 2.44 -0.38 1.76
CA VAL A 49 2.63 1.06 1.53
C VAL A 49 2.96 1.33 0.07
N LEU A 50 2.35 2.35 -0.50
CA LEU A 50 2.55 2.69 -1.91
C LEU A 50 3.97 3.16 -2.21
N THR A 51 4.50 4.07 -1.40
CA THR A 51 5.83 4.67 -1.58
C THR A 51 6.43 5.16 -0.26
N GLY A 52 7.74 5.36 -0.23
CA GLY A 52 8.44 6.04 0.87
C GLY A 52 8.78 5.17 2.07
N GLN A 53 8.20 4.00 2.19
CA GLN A 53 8.47 3.03 3.26
C GLN A 53 8.44 1.61 2.71
N ALA A 54 9.10 0.69 3.41
CA ALA A 54 8.99 -0.73 3.12
C ALA A 54 7.68 -1.28 3.69
N ASP A 55 7.15 -2.32 3.06
CA ASP A 55 6.04 -3.07 3.64
C ASP A 55 6.49 -3.74 4.94
N ASP A 56 5.62 -3.79 5.93
CA ASP A 56 5.92 -4.39 7.23
C ASP A 56 4.91 -5.47 7.63
N LEU A 57 5.39 -6.43 8.39
CA LEU A 57 4.60 -7.50 8.99
C LEU A 57 4.85 -7.52 10.49
N GLN A 58 3.79 -7.46 11.28
CA GLN A 58 3.86 -7.58 12.72
C GLN A 58 3.04 -8.77 13.21
N LEU A 59 3.65 -9.62 14.03
CA LEU A 59 2.99 -10.70 14.74
C LEU A 59 2.93 -10.35 16.21
N THR A 60 1.74 -10.42 16.83
CA THR A 60 1.57 -10.31 18.27
C THR A 60 1.17 -11.68 18.81
N LEU A 61 1.99 -12.20 19.69
CA LEU A 61 1.93 -13.56 20.20
C LEU A 61 1.74 -13.53 21.71
N GLU A 62 0.91 -14.41 22.24
CA GLU A 62 0.79 -14.63 23.68
C GLU A 62 2.01 -15.40 24.18
N ASP A 63 2.60 -14.96 25.28
CA ASP A 63 3.76 -15.59 25.90
C ASP A 63 3.48 -16.01 27.34
N ARG A 64 2.42 -16.77 27.53
CA ARG A 64 1.96 -17.24 28.83
C ARG A 64 3.00 -18.11 29.54
N ASP A 65 3.71 -18.91 28.76
CA ASP A 65 4.66 -19.89 29.26
C ASP A 65 6.12 -19.42 29.20
N GLY A 66 6.39 -18.18 28.76
CA GLY A 66 7.72 -17.60 28.64
C GLY A 66 8.56 -18.20 27.50
N LEU A 67 7.95 -18.89 26.56
CA LEU A 67 8.65 -19.57 25.46
C LEU A 67 9.39 -18.61 24.53
N TRP A 68 8.80 -17.43 24.31
CA TRP A 68 9.37 -16.40 23.43
C TRP A 68 10.53 -15.64 24.05
N LEU A 69 10.71 -15.76 25.38
CA LEU A 69 11.88 -15.22 26.08
C LEU A 69 13.07 -16.17 26.04
N GLU A 70 12.84 -17.46 25.75
CA GLU A 70 13.85 -18.51 25.84
C GLU A 70 13.93 -19.36 24.56
N ALA A 71 13.29 -20.53 24.56
CA ALA A 71 13.47 -21.58 23.54
C ALA A 71 12.97 -21.18 22.15
N TRP A 72 12.00 -20.29 22.06
CA TRP A 72 11.37 -19.83 20.81
C TRP A 72 11.77 -18.40 20.44
N PHE A 73 12.76 -17.83 21.12
CA PHE A 73 13.26 -16.50 20.76
C PHE A 73 13.76 -16.51 19.30
N PRO A 74 13.15 -15.73 18.39
CA PRO A 74 13.52 -15.79 16.99
C PRO A 74 14.86 -15.09 16.73
N ASN A 75 15.56 -15.54 15.70
CA ASN A 75 16.80 -14.88 15.28
C ASN A 75 16.46 -13.60 14.50
N LYS A 76 17.08 -12.47 14.87
CA LYS A 76 17.06 -11.27 14.06
C LYS A 76 17.70 -11.54 12.71
N GLY A 77 17.15 -10.99 11.64
CA GLY A 77 17.59 -11.27 10.28
C GLY A 77 17.09 -12.60 9.70
N ALA A 78 16.28 -13.37 10.45
CA ALA A 78 15.68 -14.57 9.91
C ALA A 78 14.56 -14.25 8.90
N ALA A 79 14.48 -15.09 7.85
CA ALA A 79 13.46 -14.94 6.82
C ALA A 79 12.09 -15.42 7.31
N LEU A 80 11.10 -14.58 7.10
CA LEU A 80 9.68 -14.83 7.39
C LEU A 80 8.86 -14.62 6.12
N THR A 81 8.14 -15.65 5.66
CA THR A 81 7.19 -15.52 4.56
C THR A 81 5.80 -15.66 5.12
N ALA A 82 4.89 -14.79 4.72
CA ALA A 82 3.52 -14.79 5.20
C ALA A 82 2.50 -14.73 4.06
N SER A 83 1.33 -15.29 4.31
CA SER A 83 0.14 -15.17 3.45
C SER A 83 -1.11 -15.07 4.31
N ILE A 84 -2.15 -14.45 3.76
CA ILE A 84 -3.50 -14.45 4.33
C ILE A 84 -4.36 -15.41 3.51
N LEU A 85 -4.93 -16.42 4.16
CA LEU A 85 -5.88 -17.33 3.55
C LEU A 85 -7.28 -16.99 4.00
N THR A 86 -8.23 -17.00 3.04
CA THR A 86 -9.65 -16.80 3.31
C THR A 86 -10.44 -17.95 2.71
N LYS A 87 -11.46 -18.43 3.44
CA LYS A 87 -12.35 -19.50 2.99
C LYS A 87 -13.79 -19.17 3.36
N TYR A 88 -14.73 -19.43 2.46
CA TYR A 88 -16.15 -19.09 2.63
C TYR A 88 -16.35 -17.60 2.97
N TRP A 89 -15.50 -16.72 2.40
CA TRP A 89 -15.34 -15.35 2.86
C TRP A 89 -16.49 -14.45 2.40
N THR A 90 -16.84 -14.51 1.13
CA THR A 90 -17.94 -13.72 0.56
C THR A 90 -19.23 -14.55 0.49
N THR A 91 -19.11 -15.81 0.07
CA THR A 91 -20.23 -16.75 -0.05
C THR A 91 -19.90 -18.08 0.65
N PRO A 92 -20.91 -18.85 1.07
CA PRO A 92 -20.69 -20.16 1.69
C PRO A 92 -20.00 -21.19 0.79
N THR A 93 -19.89 -20.91 -0.50
CA THR A 93 -19.28 -21.80 -1.51
C THR A 93 -17.92 -21.31 -1.99
N ASP A 94 -17.42 -20.19 -1.47
CA ASP A 94 -16.12 -19.67 -1.88
C ASP A 94 -15.00 -20.67 -1.58
N ALA A 95 -14.22 -20.97 -2.61
CA ALA A 95 -12.97 -21.70 -2.45
C ALA A 95 -11.98 -20.91 -1.59
N GLU A 96 -10.99 -21.60 -1.10
CA GLU A 96 -9.88 -20.96 -0.40
C GLU A 96 -9.12 -20.04 -1.35
N LYS A 97 -8.88 -18.81 -0.90
CA LYS A 97 -8.05 -17.81 -1.59
C LYS A 97 -6.85 -17.46 -0.73
N GLU A 98 -5.71 -17.36 -1.35
CA GLU A 98 -4.45 -16.94 -0.73
C GLU A 98 -4.05 -15.57 -1.26
N LEU A 99 -3.77 -14.65 -0.33
CA LEU A 99 -3.06 -13.40 -0.59
C LEU A 99 -1.62 -13.59 -0.09
N PRO A 100 -0.65 -13.82 -0.98
CA PRO A 100 0.75 -13.84 -0.59
C PRO A 100 1.18 -12.42 -0.21
N LEU A 101 1.85 -12.28 0.93
CA LEU A 101 2.34 -10.99 1.43
C LEU A 101 3.83 -10.78 1.08
N GLY A 102 4.50 -11.84 0.60
CA GLY A 102 5.90 -11.81 0.25
C GLY A 102 6.84 -12.27 1.38
N MET A 103 8.10 -11.96 1.21
CA MET A 103 9.17 -12.32 2.15
C MET A 103 9.59 -11.11 2.97
N PHE A 104 9.80 -11.33 4.25
CA PHE A 104 10.21 -10.33 5.24
C PHE A 104 11.44 -10.84 5.99
N GLU A 105 12.20 -9.91 6.55
CA GLU A 105 13.28 -10.19 7.48
C GLU A 105 12.92 -9.65 8.86
N ILE A 106 13.12 -10.46 9.91
CA ILE A 106 12.86 -10.06 11.28
C ILE A 106 13.81 -8.94 11.70
N ASP A 107 13.24 -7.77 11.99
CA ASP A 107 13.98 -6.55 12.34
C ASP A 107 13.99 -6.31 13.87
N GLU A 108 12.81 -6.43 14.51
CA GLU A 108 12.63 -6.13 15.91
C GLU A 108 11.83 -7.21 16.63
N ILE A 109 12.24 -7.53 17.84
CA ILE A 109 11.53 -8.43 18.76
C ILE A 109 11.34 -7.69 20.07
N GLU A 110 10.09 -7.53 20.49
CA GLU A 110 9.70 -6.92 21.76
C GLU A 110 8.97 -7.95 22.60
N CYS A 111 9.44 -8.16 23.84
CA CYS A 111 8.73 -8.96 24.82
C CYS A 111 8.26 -8.05 25.97
N SER A 112 7.01 -8.19 26.37
CA SER A 112 6.39 -7.37 27.42
C SER A 112 5.64 -8.25 28.40
N ALA A 113 5.38 -7.71 29.60
CA ALA A 113 4.63 -8.40 30.64
C ALA A 113 3.38 -7.58 31.05
N MET A 114 2.36 -8.31 31.48
CA MET A 114 1.02 -7.88 31.89
C MET A 114 0.24 -7.09 30.84
N PRO A 115 -0.24 -7.76 29.76
CA PRO A 115 -0.16 -9.21 29.51
C PRO A 115 1.23 -9.63 28.98
N SER A 116 1.60 -10.90 29.19
CA SER A 116 2.83 -11.46 28.60
C SER A 116 2.62 -11.64 27.10
N GLU A 117 3.34 -10.87 26.33
CA GLU A 117 3.27 -10.85 24.86
C GLU A 117 4.65 -10.75 24.23
N ALA A 118 4.82 -11.41 23.09
CA ALA A 118 5.93 -11.19 22.19
C ALA A 118 5.42 -10.53 20.91
N LYS A 119 6.05 -9.44 20.49
CA LYS A 119 5.81 -8.79 19.19
C LYS A 119 7.03 -8.97 18.30
N ILE A 120 6.81 -9.51 17.13
CA ILE A 120 7.83 -9.73 16.12
C ILE A 120 7.49 -8.79 14.96
N LYS A 121 8.38 -7.84 14.67
CA LYS A 121 8.29 -6.98 13.50
C LYS A 121 9.26 -7.44 12.45
N ALA A 122 8.81 -7.51 11.22
CA ALA A 122 9.59 -7.90 10.07
C ALA A 122 9.31 -6.95 8.90
N VAL A 123 10.32 -6.67 8.09
CA VAL A 123 10.26 -5.70 6.99
C VAL A 123 10.59 -6.36 5.67
N SER A 124 9.97 -5.88 4.58
CA SER A 124 10.14 -6.45 3.23
C SER A 124 11.50 -6.15 2.59
N VAL A 125 12.30 -5.27 3.20
CA VAL A 125 13.67 -4.97 2.73
C VAL A 125 14.68 -5.67 3.63
N PRO A 126 15.40 -6.68 3.13
CA PRO A 126 16.39 -7.40 3.91
C PRO A 126 17.53 -6.49 4.39
N ASN A 127 17.86 -6.57 5.68
CA ASN A 127 18.99 -5.83 6.28
C ASN A 127 20.35 -6.38 5.85
N ASN A 128 20.39 -7.65 5.44
CA ASN A 128 21.60 -8.31 4.97
C ASN A 128 21.96 -7.95 3.51
N THR A 129 21.14 -7.13 2.84
CA THR A 129 21.45 -6.62 1.50
C THR A 129 22.23 -5.32 1.60
N THR A 130 23.01 -5.05 0.56
CA THR A 130 23.73 -3.77 0.40
C THR A 130 22.81 -2.57 0.29
N LEU A 131 21.48 -2.81 0.14
CA LEU A 131 20.49 -1.76 -0.11
C LEU A 131 20.26 -0.83 1.10
N ARG A 132 20.25 -1.38 2.35
CA ARG A 132 20.00 -0.62 3.59
C ARG A 132 21.21 -0.56 4.53
N GLY A 133 22.03 -1.60 4.52
CA GLY A 133 23.02 -1.85 5.57
C GLY A 133 24.35 -1.12 5.39
N GLU A 134 24.66 -0.61 4.21
CA GLU A 134 25.95 -0.02 3.89
C GLU A 134 25.82 1.36 3.29
N GLU A 135 26.55 2.32 3.85
CA GLU A 135 26.74 3.62 3.22
C GLU A 135 27.82 3.52 2.15
N ARG A 136 27.56 4.11 0.98
CA ARG A 136 28.45 4.04 -0.17
C ARG A 136 28.71 5.42 -0.74
N THR A 137 29.92 5.55 -1.33
CA THR A 137 30.30 6.71 -2.11
C THR A 137 30.70 6.25 -3.50
N ARG A 138 29.93 6.64 -4.52
CA ARG A 138 30.17 6.34 -5.93
C ARG A 138 29.48 7.35 -6.84
N SER A 139 29.86 7.38 -8.11
CA SER A 139 29.29 8.29 -9.10
C SER A 139 28.95 7.56 -10.40
N TRP A 140 27.95 8.06 -11.10
CA TRP A 140 27.57 7.65 -12.44
C TRP A 140 27.61 8.84 -13.38
N GLU A 141 28.14 8.65 -14.58
CA GLU A 141 28.24 9.68 -15.62
C GLU A 141 27.56 9.19 -16.89
N GLY A 142 26.62 9.96 -17.45
CA GLY A 142 25.87 9.59 -18.65
C GLY A 142 24.92 8.42 -18.49
N TYR A 143 24.46 8.14 -17.27
CA TYR A 143 23.51 7.07 -16.98
C TYR A 143 22.07 7.59 -16.93
N THR A 144 21.14 6.76 -17.33
CA THR A 144 19.72 7.01 -17.06
C THR A 144 19.36 6.53 -15.66
N ILE A 145 18.24 7.02 -15.10
CA ILE A 145 17.75 6.58 -13.79
C ILE A 145 17.56 5.06 -13.76
N GLN A 146 16.99 4.50 -14.82
CA GLN A 146 16.81 3.04 -14.94
C GLN A 146 18.13 2.28 -14.88
N LYS A 147 19.19 2.77 -15.54
CA LYS A 147 20.51 2.11 -15.49
C LYS A 147 21.12 2.16 -14.11
N ILE A 148 21.01 3.31 -13.42
CA ILE A 148 21.48 3.47 -12.04
C ILE A 148 20.72 2.52 -11.12
N ALA A 149 19.40 2.47 -11.25
CA ALA A 149 18.55 1.57 -10.46
C ALA A 149 18.86 0.09 -10.74
N GLN A 150 19.15 -0.27 -11.99
CA GLN A 150 19.54 -1.64 -12.36
C GLN A 150 20.87 -2.04 -11.75
N ASP A 151 21.85 -1.13 -11.73
CA ASP A 151 23.14 -1.33 -11.07
C ASP A 151 22.96 -1.62 -9.57
N ILE A 152 22.13 -0.81 -8.91
CA ILE A 152 21.81 -0.96 -7.49
C ILE A 152 21.07 -2.28 -7.24
N ALA A 153 20.07 -2.61 -8.04
CA ALA A 153 19.30 -3.84 -7.92
C ALA A 153 20.20 -5.08 -8.08
N ASN A 154 21.08 -5.08 -9.09
CA ASN A 154 22.04 -6.17 -9.31
C ASN A 154 22.97 -6.38 -8.12
N ASN A 155 23.48 -5.28 -7.54
CA ASN A 155 24.36 -5.34 -6.37
C ASN A 155 23.63 -5.85 -5.11
N ALA A 156 22.33 -5.59 -5.01
CA ALA A 156 21.49 -6.07 -3.92
C ALA A 156 20.92 -7.48 -4.15
N GLY A 157 21.14 -8.05 -5.33
CA GLY A 157 20.54 -9.36 -5.71
C GLY A 157 19.02 -9.28 -5.90
N MET A 158 18.50 -8.09 -6.22
CA MET A 158 17.07 -7.82 -6.39
C MET A 158 16.71 -7.64 -7.88
N GLN A 159 15.43 -7.79 -8.20
CA GLN A 159 14.91 -7.49 -9.53
C GLN A 159 14.51 -6.02 -9.63
N LEU A 160 14.69 -5.41 -10.80
CA LEU A 160 14.18 -4.07 -11.10
C LEU A 160 12.94 -4.17 -11.99
N ASN A 161 11.85 -3.53 -11.57
CA ASN A 161 10.70 -3.23 -12.40
C ASN A 161 10.63 -1.70 -12.61
N PHE A 162 10.98 -1.25 -13.81
CA PHE A 162 10.93 0.18 -14.16
C PHE A 162 9.75 0.44 -15.10
N SER A 163 8.72 1.12 -14.58
CA SER A 163 7.47 1.41 -15.27
C SER A 163 7.25 2.92 -15.36
N SER A 164 8.12 3.61 -16.08
CA SER A 164 7.96 5.03 -16.41
C SER A 164 8.45 5.31 -17.83
N LYS A 165 7.79 6.23 -18.50
CA LYS A 165 8.24 6.79 -19.78
C LYS A 165 9.32 7.86 -19.60
N ASP A 166 9.39 8.44 -18.40
CA ASP A 166 10.32 9.51 -18.05
C ASP A 166 11.62 8.88 -17.50
N ASN A 167 12.62 8.77 -18.35
CA ASN A 167 13.92 8.16 -18.04
C ASN A 167 15.06 9.01 -18.59
N PRO A 168 15.27 10.24 -18.03
CA PRO A 168 16.29 11.15 -18.53
C PRO A 168 17.69 10.60 -18.32
N THR A 169 18.59 10.96 -19.24
CA THR A 169 20.03 10.76 -19.06
C THR A 169 20.58 11.86 -18.19
N LEU A 170 21.26 11.48 -17.11
CA LEU A 170 21.88 12.39 -16.15
C LEU A 170 23.36 12.52 -16.46
N GLU A 171 23.88 13.74 -16.53
CA GLU A 171 25.30 13.95 -16.86
C GLU A 171 26.21 13.34 -15.79
N ARG A 172 25.94 13.66 -14.52
CA ARG A 172 26.66 13.14 -13.37
C ARG A 172 25.75 13.09 -12.17
N VAL A 173 25.75 11.97 -11.47
CA VAL A 173 25.03 11.78 -10.21
C VAL A 173 26.00 11.17 -9.20
N GLU A 174 26.00 11.70 -7.99
CA GLU A 174 26.87 11.25 -6.91
C GLU A 174 26.04 10.74 -5.74
N GLN A 175 26.38 9.56 -5.28
CA GLN A 175 25.98 9.01 -3.99
C GLN A 175 27.14 9.26 -3.02
N THR A 176 26.88 9.94 -1.91
CA THR A 176 27.91 10.29 -0.92
C THR A 176 27.42 9.91 0.47
N GLU A 177 28.11 8.96 1.10
CA GLU A 177 27.87 8.51 2.48
C GLU A 177 26.38 8.27 2.79
N GLN A 178 25.69 7.54 1.92
CA GLN A 178 24.30 7.17 2.08
C GLN A 178 24.02 5.75 1.56
N SER A 179 23.01 5.11 2.11
CA SER A 179 22.59 3.78 1.64
C SER A 179 22.04 3.84 0.21
N ASP A 180 22.12 2.73 -0.49
CA ASP A 180 21.60 2.60 -1.85
C ASP A 180 20.11 2.92 -1.94
N LEU A 181 19.33 2.51 -0.93
CA LEU A 181 17.89 2.79 -0.87
C LEU A 181 17.61 4.28 -0.69
N ALA A 182 18.28 4.94 0.25
CA ALA A 182 18.09 6.38 0.50
C ALA A 182 18.49 7.22 -0.72
N PHE A 183 19.60 6.84 -1.37
CA PHE A 183 20.06 7.49 -2.60
C PHE A 183 19.04 7.31 -3.73
N LEU A 184 18.57 6.06 -3.96
CA LEU A 184 17.64 5.76 -5.04
C LEU A 184 16.28 6.43 -4.83
N ASP A 185 15.78 6.44 -3.58
CA ASP A 185 14.54 7.13 -3.22
C ASP A 185 14.64 8.64 -3.50
N LYS A 186 15.72 9.26 -3.05
CA LYS A 186 15.99 10.68 -3.34
C LYS A 186 16.10 10.94 -4.84
N LEU A 187 16.83 10.10 -5.57
CA LEU A 187 16.99 10.24 -7.02
C LEU A 187 15.63 10.14 -7.74
N CYS A 188 14.78 9.20 -7.32
CA CYS A 188 13.42 9.08 -7.84
C CYS A 188 12.59 10.32 -7.52
N GLN A 189 12.57 10.77 -6.26
CA GLN A 189 11.84 11.97 -5.84
C GLN A 189 12.30 13.23 -6.59
N ASP A 190 13.60 13.44 -6.72
CA ASP A 190 14.17 14.59 -7.46
C ASP A 190 13.74 14.60 -8.93
N ASN A 191 13.45 13.42 -9.51
CA ASN A 191 12.96 13.28 -10.88
C ASN A 191 11.44 13.04 -10.96
N GLY A 192 10.71 13.11 -9.83
CA GLY A 192 9.26 12.94 -9.72
C GLY A 192 8.77 11.54 -10.04
N LEU A 193 9.63 10.56 -9.84
CA LEU A 193 9.29 9.15 -9.86
C LEU A 193 9.01 8.66 -8.45
N SER A 194 8.33 7.55 -8.35
CA SER A 194 8.01 6.88 -7.10
C SER A 194 8.76 5.57 -6.99
N LEU A 195 9.27 5.27 -5.80
CA LEU A 195 9.98 4.04 -5.47
C LEU A 195 9.16 3.20 -4.50
N LYS A 196 9.05 1.91 -4.79
CA LYS A 196 8.57 0.88 -3.85
C LYS A 196 9.55 -0.27 -3.82
N VAL A 197 9.80 -0.82 -2.64
CA VAL A 197 10.57 -2.06 -2.47
C VAL A 197 9.69 -3.09 -1.80
N THR A 198 9.48 -4.22 -2.47
CA THR A 198 8.63 -5.31 -2.00
C THR A 198 9.06 -6.62 -2.63
N ASP A 199 8.87 -7.74 -1.92
CA ASP A 199 9.06 -9.11 -2.42
C ASP A 199 10.31 -9.30 -3.30
N ASN A 200 11.46 -8.82 -2.81
CA ASN A 200 12.75 -8.88 -3.51
C ASN A 200 12.80 -8.10 -4.85
N GLN A 201 11.93 -7.09 -5.00
CA GLN A 201 11.88 -6.23 -6.17
C GLN A 201 12.01 -4.76 -5.81
N ILE A 202 12.72 -4.03 -6.66
CA ILE A 202 12.71 -2.56 -6.70
C ILE A 202 11.76 -2.16 -7.82
N VAL A 203 10.70 -1.44 -7.49
CA VAL A 203 9.69 -0.96 -8.44
C VAL A 203 9.78 0.55 -8.53
N ILE A 204 10.04 1.08 -9.72
CA ILE A 204 10.08 2.53 -10.00
C ILE A 204 8.99 2.85 -11.02
N PHE A 205 8.14 3.81 -10.71
CA PHE A 205 6.96 4.11 -11.52
C PHE A 205 6.59 5.60 -11.47
N ASP A 206 5.79 6.04 -12.45
CA ASP A 206 5.16 7.35 -12.43
C ASP A 206 3.81 7.26 -11.70
N MET A 207 3.63 8.11 -10.71
CA MET A 207 2.39 8.18 -9.94
C MET A 207 1.18 8.61 -10.79
N ALA A 208 1.41 9.44 -11.82
CA ALA A 208 0.34 9.88 -12.71
C ALA A 208 -0.23 8.71 -13.53
N ASP A 209 0.64 7.80 -13.99
CA ASP A 209 0.20 6.61 -14.72
C ASP A 209 -0.64 5.69 -13.83
N MET A 210 -0.25 5.51 -12.56
CA MET A 210 -1.05 4.73 -11.60
C MET A 210 -2.40 5.38 -11.32
N GLU A 211 -2.43 6.70 -11.13
CA GLU A 211 -3.69 7.42 -10.90
C GLU A 211 -4.59 7.46 -12.14
N ALA A 212 -4.05 7.34 -13.34
CA ALA A 212 -4.82 7.24 -14.57
C ALA A 212 -5.56 5.90 -14.71
N ALA A 213 -5.07 4.83 -14.06
CA ALA A 213 -5.66 3.49 -14.13
C ALA A 213 -7.15 3.50 -13.75
N GLU A 214 -7.95 2.66 -14.40
CA GLU A 214 -9.38 2.54 -14.09
C GLU A 214 -9.60 2.02 -12.65
N PRO A 215 -10.62 2.52 -11.93
CA PRO A 215 -10.94 2.05 -10.59
C PRO A 215 -11.24 0.55 -10.56
N SER A 216 -10.63 -0.17 -9.63
CA SER A 216 -10.82 -1.62 -9.46
C SER A 216 -12.00 -1.98 -8.56
N LEU A 217 -12.42 -1.06 -7.69
CA LEU A 217 -13.55 -1.23 -6.76
C LEU A 217 -14.17 0.11 -6.36
N ILE A 218 -15.32 0.03 -5.69
CA ILE A 218 -16.06 1.21 -5.22
C ILE A 218 -16.26 1.12 -3.70
N PHE A 219 -15.86 2.15 -2.97
CA PHE A 219 -16.30 2.37 -1.59
C PHE A 219 -17.61 3.15 -1.58
N VAL A 220 -18.65 2.56 -1.02
CA VAL A 220 -20.00 3.15 -0.94
C VAL A 220 -20.32 3.47 0.51
N ARG A 221 -20.81 4.68 0.76
CA ARG A 221 -21.28 5.06 2.10
C ARG A 221 -22.37 4.11 2.58
N PRO A 222 -22.21 3.48 3.77
CA PRO A 222 -23.26 2.63 4.33
C PRO A 222 -24.51 3.45 4.63
N THR A 223 -25.68 2.90 4.32
CA THR A 223 -26.98 3.47 4.68
C THR A 223 -27.45 2.94 6.04
N VAL A 224 -28.46 3.57 6.64
CA VAL A 224 -29.05 3.10 7.89
C VAL A 224 -29.57 1.65 7.75
N LYS A 225 -30.09 1.28 6.57
CA LYS A 225 -30.51 -0.09 6.26
C LYS A 225 -29.34 -1.07 6.31
N ASP A 226 -28.17 -0.68 5.83
CA ASP A 226 -26.95 -1.52 5.86
C ASP A 226 -26.46 -1.73 7.29
N LEU A 227 -26.58 -0.72 8.14
CA LEU A 227 -26.19 -0.80 9.56
C LEU A 227 -27.15 -1.70 10.36
N VAL A 228 -28.44 -1.70 10.03
CA VAL A 228 -29.45 -2.57 10.66
C VAL A 228 -29.37 -4.00 10.09
N ALA A 229 -29.10 -4.17 8.80
CA ALA A 229 -28.96 -5.49 8.17
C ALA A 229 -27.73 -6.27 8.66
N SER A 230 -26.73 -5.61 9.25
CA SER A 230 -25.62 -6.31 9.93
C SER A 230 -26.08 -7.08 11.19
N VAL A 231 -27.28 -6.82 11.68
CA VAL A 231 -27.90 -7.53 12.82
C VAL A 231 -28.82 -8.67 12.34
N SER A 232 -29.31 -8.61 11.12
CA SER A 232 -30.10 -9.66 10.47
C SER A 232 -29.36 -10.17 9.24
N MET A 233 -28.97 -11.45 9.27
CA MET A 233 -28.39 -12.12 8.09
C MET A 233 -29.49 -12.27 7.02
N ASP A 234 -29.68 -11.26 6.19
CA ASP A 234 -30.49 -11.42 4.98
C ASP A 234 -29.69 -12.18 3.92
N VAL A 235 -30.00 -13.46 3.81
CA VAL A 235 -29.46 -14.43 2.83
C VAL A 235 -29.95 -14.15 1.39
N ASN A 236 -30.74 -13.11 1.17
CA ASN A 236 -31.36 -12.80 -0.13
C ASN A 236 -30.84 -11.48 -0.74
N SER A 237 -29.56 -11.42 -1.09
CA SER A 237 -29.13 -10.51 -2.14
C SER A 237 -29.16 -11.26 -3.48
N ASN A 238 -30.31 -11.33 -4.13
CA ASN A 238 -30.39 -11.56 -5.57
C ASN A 238 -29.71 -10.40 -6.29
N GLY A 239 -28.39 -10.34 -6.20
CA GLY A 239 -27.57 -9.49 -7.04
C GLY A 239 -27.66 -10.02 -8.46
N THR A 240 -28.29 -9.28 -9.34
CA THR A 240 -28.12 -9.42 -10.78
C THR A 240 -26.61 -9.54 -11.05
N ASN A 241 -26.18 -10.72 -11.51
CA ASN A 241 -24.82 -11.04 -11.92
C ASN A 241 -24.46 -10.21 -13.17
N ASN A 242 -24.26 -8.93 -13.00
CA ASN A 242 -23.60 -8.12 -14.00
C ASN A 242 -22.08 -8.35 -13.84
N LYS A 243 -21.53 -9.24 -14.68
CA LYS A 243 -20.11 -9.64 -14.64
C LYS A 243 -19.13 -8.45 -14.79
N ASN A 244 -19.65 -7.27 -15.14
CA ASN A 244 -18.88 -6.02 -15.31
C ASN A 244 -19.09 -5.01 -14.17
N ALA A 245 -19.85 -5.34 -13.12
CA ALA A 245 -20.04 -4.42 -11.99
C ALA A 245 -18.83 -4.48 -11.07
N LEU A 246 -18.23 -3.31 -10.80
CA LEU A 246 -17.15 -3.18 -9.83
C LEU A 246 -17.60 -3.66 -8.44
N LYS A 247 -16.71 -4.34 -7.73
CA LYS A 247 -16.96 -4.80 -6.37
C LYS A 247 -17.23 -3.60 -5.47
N GLN A 248 -18.33 -3.65 -4.71
CA GLN A 248 -18.69 -2.61 -3.76
C GLN A 248 -18.27 -3.02 -2.35
N LEU A 249 -17.57 -2.12 -1.65
CA LEU A 249 -17.20 -2.26 -0.25
C LEU A 249 -17.90 -1.16 0.56
N LYS A 250 -18.45 -1.53 1.71
CA LYS A 250 -19.09 -0.62 2.65
C LYS A 250 -18.19 -0.52 3.89
N PRO A 251 -17.55 0.64 4.12
CA PRO A 251 -16.69 0.81 5.28
C PRO A 251 -17.52 0.82 6.57
N ALA A 252 -16.99 0.16 7.61
CA ALA A 252 -17.54 0.19 8.96
C ALA A 252 -17.26 1.54 9.66
N SER A 253 -16.10 2.13 9.36
CA SER A 253 -15.73 3.47 9.81
C SER A 253 -15.05 4.23 8.68
N TRP A 254 -15.15 5.56 8.73
CA TRP A 254 -14.54 6.40 7.70
C TRP A 254 -14.22 7.80 8.24
N ARG A 255 -13.21 8.40 7.67
CA ARG A 255 -12.82 9.78 7.90
C ARG A 255 -12.28 10.37 6.60
N PHE A 256 -12.72 11.57 6.25
CA PHE A 256 -12.17 12.36 5.15
C PHE A 256 -11.70 13.70 5.67
N THR A 257 -10.63 14.20 5.08
CA THR A 257 -10.04 15.50 5.40
C THR A 257 -9.77 16.24 4.11
N SER A 258 -10.09 17.52 4.07
CA SER A 258 -9.69 18.45 3.02
C SER A 258 -8.92 19.59 3.65
N SER A 259 -7.72 19.85 3.17
CA SER A 259 -6.82 20.87 3.69
C SER A 259 -6.52 21.89 2.61
N VAL A 260 -6.38 23.16 3.02
CA VAL A 260 -5.89 24.24 2.17
C VAL A 260 -4.49 24.70 2.54
N ARG A 261 -3.93 24.09 3.61
CA ARG A 261 -2.57 24.39 4.04
C ARG A 261 -1.59 23.73 3.06
N ASP A 262 -0.59 24.49 2.63
CA ASP A 262 0.45 24.04 1.71
C ASP A 262 -0.05 23.56 0.35
N ILE A 263 -1.26 24.02 -0.04
CA ILE A 263 -1.86 23.81 -1.35
C ILE A 263 -1.63 25.05 -2.21
N TYR A 264 -1.19 24.84 -3.43
CA TYR A 264 -0.80 25.89 -4.35
C TYR A 264 -1.54 25.78 -5.67
N LYS A 265 -1.79 26.93 -6.31
CA LYS A 265 -2.37 27.02 -7.65
C LYS A 265 -1.31 26.76 -8.73
N ALA A 266 -0.10 27.24 -8.51
CA ALA A 266 0.97 27.16 -9.48
C ALA A 266 2.32 26.91 -8.79
N CYS A 267 3.28 26.39 -9.54
CA CYS A 267 4.67 26.31 -9.12
C CYS A 267 5.54 26.95 -10.18
N THR A 268 6.46 27.82 -9.73
CA THR A 268 7.50 28.41 -10.57
C THR A 268 8.84 27.85 -10.15
N VAL A 269 9.55 27.23 -11.08
CA VAL A 269 10.94 26.81 -10.89
C VAL A 269 11.85 27.85 -11.52
N GLU A 270 12.85 28.30 -10.76
CA GLU A 270 13.82 29.29 -11.18
C GLU A 270 15.25 28.79 -10.96
N HIS A 271 16.07 28.96 -11.98
CA HIS A 271 17.51 28.76 -11.91
C HIS A 271 18.25 30.02 -12.42
N SER A 272 19.30 30.39 -11.72
CA SER A 272 20.16 31.53 -12.12
C SER A 272 21.59 31.03 -12.31
N GLN A 273 22.07 30.94 -13.54
CA GLN A 273 23.39 30.43 -13.86
C GLN A 273 24.37 31.55 -14.21
N GLY A 274 25.56 31.54 -13.55
CA GLY A 274 26.73 32.32 -13.89
C GLY A 274 26.66 33.84 -13.65
N LYS A 275 27.79 34.50 -13.97
CA LYS A 275 27.95 35.96 -13.81
C LYS A 275 27.07 36.80 -14.74
N LYS A 276 26.58 36.26 -15.83
CA LYS A 276 25.69 36.95 -16.80
C LYS A 276 24.19 36.82 -16.46
N LYS A 277 23.82 36.12 -15.37
CA LYS A 277 22.44 36.00 -14.90
C LYS A 277 21.43 35.57 -15.97
N GLU A 278 21.80 34.64 -16.83
CA GLU A 278 20.77 33.97 -17.64
C GLU A 278 19.82 33.24 -16.69
N LYS A 279 18.58 33.68 -16.68
CA LYS A 279 17.53 33.13 -15.81
C LYS A 279 16.71 32.15 -16.61
N ILE A 280 16.80 30.85 -16.24
CA ILE A 280 15.86 29.85 -16.69
C ILE A 280 14.71 29.83 -15.70
N SER A 281 13.50 30.00 -16.19
CA SER A 281 12.29 29.96 -15.34
C SER A 281 11.11 29.41 -16.12
N ALA A 282 10.35 28.55 -15.49
CA ALA A 282 9.07 28.08 -16.02
C ALA A 282 8.04 27.95 -14.90
N THR A 283 6.77 28.13 -15.27
CA THR A 283 5.65 28.05 -14.33
C THR A 283 4.64 27.05 -14.85
N PHE A 284 4.27 26.10 -14.01
CA PHE A 284 3.14 25.21 -14.25
C PHE A 284 1.99 25.60 -13.33
N THR A 285 0.77 25.69 -13.89
CA THR A 285 -0.46 26.04 -13.17
C THR A 285 -1.41 24.86 -13.18
N ASP A 286 -1.96 24.53 -12.02
CA ASP A 286 -3.00 23.49 -11.88
C ASP A 286 -4.26 23.91 -12.68
N PRO A 287 -4.65 23.13 -13.69
CA PRO A 287 -5.81 23.48 -14.53
C PRO A 287 -7.13 23.49 -13.77
N ASN A 288 -7.19 22.88 -12.59
CA ASN A 288 -8.39 22.77 -11.77
C ASN A 288 -8.51 23.88 -10.71
N LYS A 289 -7.50 24.77 -10.60
CA LYS A 289 -7.46 25.83 -9.60
C LYS A 289 -7.45 27.22 -10.24
N THR A 290 -8.48 28.00 -9.94
CA THR A 290 -8.60 29.39 -10.41
C THR A 290 -7.88 30.38 -9.51
N GLU A 291 -7.80 30.10 -8.21
CA GLU A 291 -7.20 30.96 -7.18
C GLU A 291 -6.21 30.19 -6.31
N GLY A 292 -5.29 30.89 -5.68
CA GLY A 292 -4.32 30.31 -4.76
C GLY A 292 -2.92 30.90 -4.87
N LYS A 293 -2.03 30.42 -4.02
CA LYS A 293 -0.62 30.85 -3.94
C LYS A 293 0.20 30.18 -5.04
N THR A 294 1.28 30.83 -5.44
CA THR A 294 2.33 30.23 -6.28
C THR A 294 3.49 29.78 -5.43
N LEU A 295 3.89 28.53 -5.58
CA LEU A 295 5.10 27.96 -4.99
C LEU A 295 6.32 28.43 -5.81
N LEU A 296 7.34 28.96 -5.16
CA LEU A 296 8.60 29.30 -5.79
C LEU A 296 9.66 28.28 -5.36
N VAL A 297 10.25 27.61 -6.33
CA VAL A 297 11.30 26.60 -6.12
C VAL A 297 12.56 27.02 -6.86
N LYS A 298 13.68 27.04 -6.17
CA LYS A 298 15.00 27.28 -6.76
C LYS A 298 15.71 25.94 -6.90
N LYS A 299 15.83 25.46 -8.14
CA LYS A 299 16.55 24.23 -8.47
C LYS A 299 17.47 24.45 -9.66
N ASP A 300 18.54 23.67 -9.73
CA ASP A 300 19.44 23.67 -10.87
C ASP A 300 18.75 22.97 -12.04
N VAL A 301 18.46 23.70 -13.10
CA VAL A 301 17.80 23.20 -14.33
C VAL A 301 18.54 23.76 -15.55
N LYS A 302 18.61 22.97 -16.61
CA LYS A 302 19.40 23.27 -17.80
C LYS A 302 18.57 23.80 -18.97
N SER A 303 17.26 23.59 -18.94
CA SER A 303 16.34 24.03 -19.98
C SER A 303 15.00 24.49 -19.40
N VAL A 304 14.23 25.22 -20.21
CA VAL A 304 12.87 25.66 -19.85
C VAL A 304 11.94 24.45 -19.72
N GLU A 305 12.08 23.47 -20.60
CA GLU A 305 11.29 22.21 -20.59
C GLU A 305 11.56 21.42 -19.29
N GLU A 306 12.82 21.38 -18.85
CA GLU A 306 13.18 20.74 -17.58
C GLU A 306 12.59 21.51 -16.40
N ALA A 307 12.63 22.85 -16.42
CA ALA A 307 12.03 23.69 -15.39
C ALA A 307 10.50 23.49 -15.33
N GLU A 308 9.80 23.39 -16.47
CA GLU A 308 8.37 23.16 -16.52
C GLU A 308 7.99 21.76 -15.98
N ARG A 309 8.73 20.72 -16.39
CA ARG A 309 8.57 19.38 -15.87
C ARG A 309 8.75 19.34 -14.35
N MET A 310 9.81 20.00 -13.85
CA MET A 310 10.09 20.10 -12.43
C MET A 310 8.97 20.87 -11.70
N ALA A 311 8.49 22.00 -12.25
CA ALA A 311 7.41 22.80 -11.66
C ALA A 311 6.11 21.97 -11.53
N ARG A 312 5.80 21.16 -12.54
CA ARG A 312 4.65 20.25 -12.51
C ARG A 312 4.78 19.20 -11.39
N LYS A 313 5.95 18.58 -11.26
CA LYS A 313 6.22 17.56 -10.24
C LYS A 313 6.17 18.14 -8.82
N GLU A 314 6.79 19.28 -8.60
CA GLU A 314 6.79 19.97 -7.29
C GLU A 314 5.37 20.40 -6.87
N LEU A 315 4.59 20.91 -7.83
CA LEU A 315 3.20 21.27 -7.55
C LEU A 315 2.35 20.06 -7.21
N ARG A 316 2.53 18.95 -7.96
CA ARG A 316 1.86 17.68 -7.69
C ARG A 316 2.19 17.17 -6.30
N GLU A 317 3.47 17.16 -5.93
CA GLU A 317 3.93 16.68 -4.62
C GLU A 317 3.31 17.48 -3.47
N LYS A 318 3.18 18.80 -3.63
CA LYS A 318 2.52 19.66 -2.64
C LYS A 318 1.01 19.46 -2.57
N ASN A 319 0.35 19.28 -3.71
CA ASN A 319 -1.11 19.21 -3.78
C ASN A 319 -1.69 17.80 -3.58
N LYS A 320 -0.85 16.75 -3.58
CA LYS A 320 -1.31 15.35 -3.52
C LYS A 320 -2.17 15.04 -2.30
N ASP A 321 -1.92 15.72 -1.17
CA ASP A 321 -2.60 15.48 0.10
C ASP A 321 -3.71 16.50 0.42
N GLU A 322 -4.17 17.25 -0.60
CA GLU A 322 -5.28 18.20 -0.44
C GLU A 322 -6.56 17.52 0.07
N VAL A 323 -6.87 16.34 -0.43
CA VAL A 323 -8.02 15.54 0.01
C VAL A 323 -7.56 14.12 0.31
N THR A 324 -7.63 13.76 1.57
CA THR A 324 -7.26 12.45 2.08
C THR A 324 -8.43 11.79 2.80
N GLY A 325 -8.36 10.49 2.97
CA GLY A 325 -9.33 9.74 3.75
C GLY A 325 -8.74 8.49 4.36
N SER A 326 -9.41 8.00 5.39
CA SER A 326 -9.12 6.70 6.02
C SER A 326 -10.43 5.95 6.17
N LEU A 327 -10.45 4.68 5.75
CA LEU A 327 -11.60 3.80 5.79
C LEU A 327 -11.22 2.47 6.45
N THR A 328 -12.12 1.92 7.26
CA THR A 328 -11.96 0.55 7.77
C THR A 328 -13.12 -0.30 7.29
N CYS A 329 -12.84 -1.44 6.70
CA CYS A 329 -13.83 -2.38 6.19
C CYS A 329 -13.52 -3.82 6.59
N MET A 330 -14.46 -4.71 6.32
CA MET A 330 -14.19 -6.14 6.40
C MET A 330 -13.03 -6.50 5.48
N GLY A 331 -12.15 -7.40 5.91
CA GLY A 331 -10.97 -7.79 5.17
C GLY A 331 -11.29 -8.24 3.74
N ASP A 332 -10.45 -7.83 2.81
CA ASP A 332 -10.54 -8.18 1.41
C ASP A 332 -9.14 -8.40 0.84
N THR A 333 -8.89 -9.60 0.36
CA THR A 333 -7.61 -10.01 -0.22
C THR A 333 -7.28 -9.33 -1.56
N ASN A 334 -8.22 -8.55 -2.12
CA ASN A 334 -7.96 -7.79 -3.35
C ASN A 334 -7.53 -6.35 -3.07
N LEU A 335 -7.47 -5.94 -1.80
CA LEU A 335 -6.99 -4.60 -1.45
C LEU A 335 -5.46 -4.60 -1.39
N SER A 336 -4.85 -3.65 -2.07
CA SER A 336 -3.40 -3.38 -2.00
C SER A 336 -3.12 -1.90 -2.25
N ALA A 337 -2.01 -1.42 -1.75
CA ALA A 337 -1.56 -0.05 -2.02
C ALA A 337 -1.32 0.15 -3.53
N GLY A 338 -1.66 1.33 -4.04
CA GLY A 338 -1.56 1.66 -5.47
C GLY A 338 -2.82 1.37 -6.28
N LEU A 339 -3.80 0.66 -5.73
CA LEU A 339 -5.08 0.51 -6.42
C LEU A 339 -5.83 1.84 -6.50
N THR A 340 -6.40 2.12 -7.65
CA THR A 340 -7.38 3.20 -7.81
C THR A 340 -8.78 2.70 -7.48
N VAL A 341 -9.54 3.53 -6.80
CA VAL A 341 -10.88 3.23 -6.31
C VAL A 341 -11.82 4.40 -6.54
N THR A 342 -13.11 4.12 -6.62
CA THR A 342 -14.14 5.16 -6.59
C THR A 342 -14.73 5.25 -5.19
N VAL A 343 -14.87 6.47 -4.68
CA VAL A 343 -15.59 6.78 -3.43
C VAL A 343 -16.93 7.40 -3.81
N LYS A 344 -18.05 6.87 -3.27
CA LYS A 344 -19.40 7.29 -3.64
C LYS A 344 -20.35 7.39 -2.43
N GLY A 345 -21.14 8.45 -2.42
CA GLY A 345 -22.15 8.70 -1.38
C GLY A 345 -21.63 9.49 -0.18
N PHE A 346 -20.43 10.03 -0.26
CA PHE A 346 -19.79 10.88 0.77
C PHE A 346 -19.86 12.38 0.41
N GLY A 347 -20.71 12.74 -0.55
CA GLY A 347 -20.97 14.13 -0.95
C GLY A 347 -19.77 14.74 -1.68
N LYS A 348 -19.20 15.84 -1.15
CA LYS A 348 -18.06 16.52 -1.79
C LYS A 348 -16.76 15.70 -1.79
N PHE A 349 -16.72 14.62 -1.03
CA PHE A 349 -15.61 13.67 -1.05
C PHE A 349 -15.79 12.57 -2.09
N ASP A 350 -16.88 12.53 -2.82
CA ASP A 350 -17.05 11.60 -3.93
C ASP A 350 -15.98 11.84 -5.00
N GLY A 351 -15.51 10.77 -5.63
CA GLY A 351 -14.49 10.86 -6.66
C GLY A 351 -13.58 9.65 -6.77
N LYS A 352 -12.53 9.80 -7.57
CA LYS A 352 -11.49 8.79 -7.78
C LYS A 352 -10.34 9.02 -6.81
N TYR A 353 -9.90 7.96 -6.17
CA TYR A 353 -8.82 7.95 -5.18
C TYR A 353 -7.83 6.84 -5.49
N ILE A 354 -6.61 7.01 -5.01
CA ILE A 354 -5.58 5.97 -4.96
C ILE A 354 -5.34 5.56 -3.51
N LEU A 355 -5.18 4.27 -3.26
CA LEU A 355 -4.85 3.75 -1.94
C LEU A 355 -3.36 4.00 -1.67
N SER A 356 -3.05 4.84 -0.70
CA SER A 356 -1.67 5.15 -0.29
C SER A 356 -1.11 4.12 0.68
N GLN A 357 -1.98 3.50 1.48
CA GLN A 357 -1.64 2.44 2.41
C GLN A 357 -2.82 1.50 2.60
N VAL A 358 -2.53 0.22 2.73
CA VAL A 358 -3.51 -0.80 3.11
C VAL A 358 -2.95 -1.62 4.25
N LYS A 359 -3.65 -1.64 5.38
CA LYS A 359 -3.30 -2.44 6.55
C LYS A 359 -4.30 -3.59 6.69
N HIS A 360 -3.80 -4.81 6.57
CA HIS A 360 -4.55 -6.03 6.82
C HIS A 360 -4.33 -6.47 8.26
N SER A 361 -5.39 -6.70 9.01
CA SER A 361 -5.30 -7.14 10.41
C SER A 361 -6.11 -8.42 10.61
N LEU A 362 -5.42 -9.47 11.05
CA LEU A 362 -5.98 -10.76 11.45
C LEU A 362 -5.86 -10.95 12.96
N GLY A 363 -6.97 -10.94 13.67
CA GLY A 363 -7.03 -11.16 15.13
C GLY A 363 -8.39 -11.75 15.49
N SER A 364 -9.24 -10.99 16.20
CA SER A 364 -10.63 -11.37 16.46
C SER A 364 -11.52 -11.45 15.19
N GLY A 365 -10.97 -11.11 14.05
CA GLY A 365 -11.55 -11.15 12.71
C GLY A 365 -10.53 -10.70 11.69
N TYR A 366 -10.94 -10.62 10.41
CA TYR A 366 -10.11 -10.06 9.38
C TYR A 366 -10.68 -8.72 8.92
N THR A 367 -9.90 -7.67 9.05
CA THR A 367 -10.25 -6.30 8.67
C THR A 367 -9.16 -5.67 7.81
N CYS A 368 -9.56 -4.72 6.98
CA CYS A 368 -8.64 -3.86 6.25
C CYS A 368 -8.88 -2.39 6.64
N SER A 369 -7.83 -1.70 7.02
CA SER A 369 -7.79 -0.24 7.12
C SER A 369 -7.04 0.31 5.94
N VAL A 370 -7.63 1.25 5.21
CA VAL A 370 -7.04 1.85 4.02
C VAL A 370 -6.91 3.34 4.18
N ASP A 371 -5.74 3.87 3.89
CA ASP A 371 -5.52 5.29 3.70
C ASP A 371 -5.52 5.60 2.22
N LEU A 372 -6.16 6.68 1.84
CA LEU A 372 -6.37 7.04 0.46
C LEU A 372 -6.26 8.55 0.25
N ARG A 373 -5.83 8.94 -0.92
CA ARG A 373 -5.79 10.33 -1.37
C ARG A 373 -6.47 10.48 -2.72
N ARG A 374 -7.06 11.65 -2.95
CA ARG A 374 -7.74 11.92 -4.22
C ARG A 374 -6.73 11.92 -5.36
N CYS A 375 -7.06 11.27 -6.48
CA CYS A 375 -6.26 11.33 -7.68
C CYS A 375 -6.24 12.75 -8.24
N LEU A 376 -5.06 13.19 -8.68
CA LEU A 376 -4.87 14.49 -9.29
C LEU A 376 -5.06 14.41 -10.80
N ASN A 377 -5.85 15.31 -11.37
CA ASN A 377 -6.11 15.36 -12.80
C ASN A 377 -5.35 16.53 -13.43
N GLY A 378 -4.70 16.29 -14.59
CA GLY A 378 -4.04 17.33 -15.36
C GLY A 378 -2.58 17.66 -14.95
N TYR A 379 -1.94 16.82 -14.16
CA TYR A 379 -0.55 16.93 -13.76
C TYR A 379 0.37 16.06 -14.58
#